data_2fa189fd6f7bdeb775f05211c19287b0
#
_entry.id   2fa189fd6f7bdeb775f05211c19287b0
#
_cell.length_a   1.000
_cell.length_b   1.000
_cell.length_c   1.000
_cell.angle_alpha   90.00
_cell.angle_beta   90.00
_cell.angle_gamma   90.00
#
_symmetry.space_group_name_H-M   'P 1'
#
loop_
_entity.id
_entity.type
_entity.pdbx_description
1 polymer ?
#
loop_
_entity_poly.entity_id
_entity_poly.type
_entity_poly.pdbx_seq_one_letter_code
_entity_poly.pdbx_strand_id
1 'polypeptide(L)'
;PEGLTRAASAVKAAGGNALVLQMKAPGGTLSWKSGVSEAAAYGVNGTAELADAIRTVKGQNIYLVAVVSTCVDTLMAERYAATALQTASGSAYTDGSGGWVDPYNTFIRTYLVSLCKELHDMGFDEVAFSYLQQPLAATELKYASQSGTPSRTDAVVALAKYLRTNLSATGLRVSAIVSADSILQKQAELSGQDMTVLPKLFDRVCVFATADNVSTLQSAIAADSSFDAATRFVPFLAKAPESGSYVTTG
;
A
#
# COMPACT_ATOMS: atom_id res chain seq x y z
N PRO A 1 18.33 7.13 11.45
CA PRO A 1 17.66 8.00 12.44
C PRO A 1 17.77 9.49 12.11
N GLU A 2 18.99 10.03 11.95
CA GLU A 2 19.23 11.46 11.66
C GLU A 2 18.55 11.95 10.36
N GLY A 3 18.54 11.12 9.30
CA GLY A 3 17.86 11.44 8.05
C GLY A 3 16.37 11.68 8.21
N LEU A 4 15.71 10.89 9.07
CA LEU A 4 14.28 11.02 9.31
C LEU A 4 13.93 12.32 10.07
N THR A 5 14.71 12.65 11.09
CA THR A 5 14.54 13.91 11.85
C THR A 5 14.79 15.14 10.96
N ARG A 6 15.79 15.08 10.08
CA ARG A 6 16.07 16.13 9.11
C ARG A 6 14.93 16.29 8.09
N ALA A 7 14.40 15.17 7.58
CA ALA A 7 13.23 15.19 6.69
C ALA A 7 12.01 15.82 7.37
N ALA A 8 11.73 15.47 8.62
CA ALA A 8 10.65 16.07 9.39
C ALA A 8 10.80 17.60 9.55
N SER A 9 12.01 18.06 9.86
CA SER A 9 12.30 19.49 9.96
C SER A 9 12.15 20.21 8.63
N ALA A 10 12.60 19.60 7.53
CA ALA A 10 12.44 20.16 6.18
C ALA A 10 10.97 20.27 5.76
N VAL A 11 10.17 19.23 6.03
CA VAL A 11 8.72 19.25 5.77
C VAL A 11 8.05 20.40 6.52
N LYS A 12 8.35 20.56 7.81
CA LYS A 12 7.79 21.67 8.61
C LYS A 12 8.21 23.03 8.09
N ALA A 13 9.47 23.20 7.72
CA ALA A 13 9.99 24.45 7.15
C ALA A 13 9.27 24.80 5.82
N ALA A 14 8.85 23.80 5.07
CA ALA A 14 8.06 23.95 3.85
C ALA A 14 6.53 24.10 4.09
N GLY A 15 6.09 24.18 5.36
CA GLY A 15 4.67 24.28 5.71
C GLY A 15 3.90 22.97 5.66
N GLY A 16 4.59 21.84 5.45
CA GLY A 16 4.00 20.50 5.46
C GLY A 16 3.81 19.95 6.88
N ASN A 17 3.04 18.88 7.00
CA ASN A 17 2.70 18.26 8.27
C ASN A 17 2.80 16.74 8.29
N ALA A 18 3.21 16.11 7.19
CA ALA A 18 3.26 14.65 7.07
C ALA A 18 4.53 14.17 6.39
N LEU A 19 4.96 12.96 6.75
CA LEU A 19 5.99 12.19 6.04
C LEU A 19 5.40 10.87 5.57
N VAL A 20 5.67 10.52 4.33
CA VAL A 20 5.32 9.24 3.72
C VAL A 20 6.60 8.43 3.55
N LEU A 21 6.66 7.25 4.15
CA LEU A 21 7.85 6.42 4.23
C LEU A 21 7.60 5.04 3.62
N GLN A 22 8.45 4.60 2.70
CA GLN A 22 8.40 3.24 2.18
C GLN A 22 8.90 2.26 3.25
N MET A 23 7.98 1.57 3.91
CA MET A 23 8.32 0.67 5.02
C MET A 23 8.49 -0.78 4.55
N LYS A 24 7.66 -1.26 3.62
CA LYS A 24 7.84 -2.56 2.95
C LYS A 24 7.90 -2.35 1.44
N ALA A 25 9.06 -2.63 0.86
CA ALA A 25 9.30 -2.46 -0.57
C ALA A 25 8.64 -3.57 -1.41
N PRO A 26 8.39 -3.35 -2.72
CA PRO A 26 7.91 -4.39 -3.64
C PRO A 26 8.87 -5.60 -3.75
N GLY A 27 10.18 -5.38 -3.56
CA GLY A 27 11.16 -6.47 -3.45
C GLY A 27 10.95 -7.38 -2.24
N GLY A 28 10.14 -6.98 -1.26
CA GLY A 28 9.83 -7.73 -0.04
C GLY A 28 10.64 -7.31 1.19
N THR A 29 11.70 -6.50 1.02
CA THR A 29 12.52 -6.04 2.15
C THR A 29 11.77 -5.03 3.02
N LEU A 30 11.99 -5.11 4.32
CA LEU A 30 11.51 -4.15 5.30
C LEU A 30 12.56 -3.06 5.53
N SER A 31 12.13 -1.82 5.72
CA SER A 31 13.04 -0.70 6.01
C SER A 31 13.48 -0.63 7.47
N TRP A 32 12.97 -1.52 8.32
CA TRP A 32 13.31 -1.57 9.74
C TRP A 32 13.57 -3.01 10.21
N LYS A 33 14.16 -3.15 11.38
CA LYS A 33 14.28 -4.42 12.08
C LYS A 33 12.94 -4.73 12.74
N SER A 34 12.17 -5.60 12.11
CA SER A 34 10.85 -6.03 12.58
C SER A 34 10.97 -7.13 13.64
N GLY A 35 10.10 -7.07 14.64
CA GLY A 35 9.90 -8.13 15.63
C GLY A 35 8.96 -9.24 15.14
N VAL A 36 8.36 -9.11 13.97
CA VAL A 36 7.49 -10.12 13.38
C VAL A 36 8.31 -11.35 12.99
N SER A 37 7.94 -12.51 13.56
CA SER A 37 8.73 -13.77 13.41
C SER A 37 8.93 -14.19 11.95
N GLU A 38 7.93 -13.97 11.11
CA GLU A 38 7.95 -14.28 9.69
C GLU A 38 9.01 -13.44 8.94
N ALA A 39 9.20 -12.19 9.34
CA ALA A 39 10.21 -11.33 8.73
C ALA A 39 11.64 -11.87 8.97
N ALA A 40 11.90 -12.38 10.17
CA ALA A 40 13.18 -13.02 10.49
C ALA A 40 13.31 -14.39 9.82
N ALA A 41 12.25 -15.22 9.86
CA ALA A 41 12.24 -16.58 9.31
C ALA A 41 12.54 -16.60 7.80
N TYR A 42 12.02 -15.64 7.05
CA TYR A 42 12.23 -15.54 5.60
C TYR A 42 13.31 -14.53 5.21
N GLY A 43 14.04 -13.98 6.18
CA GLY A 43 15.20 -13.12 5.93
C GLY A 43 14.89 -11.82 5.19
N VAL A 44 13.66 -11.30 5.33
CA VAL A 44 13.21 -10.05 4.70
C VAL A 44 13.40 -8.84 5.61
N ASN A 45 13.84 -9.08 6.83
CA ASN A 45 14.00 -8.06 7.86
C ASN A 45 15.09 -7.05 7.52
N GLY A 46 14.81 -5.78 7.74
CA GLY A 46 15.80 -4.72 7.68
C GLY A 46 16.69 -4.69 8.93
N THR A 47 17.63 -3.78 8.95
CA THR A 47 18.60 -3.62 10.04
C THR A 47 18.39 -2.35 10.87
N ALA A 48 17.55 -1.42 10.39
CA ALA A 48 17.38 -0.12 11.04
C ALA A 48 16.51 -0.22 12.30
N GLU A 49 17.03 0.30 13.38
CA GLU A 49 16.28 0.53 14.63
C GLU A 49 15.60 1.90 14.52
N LEU A 50 14.30 1.93 14.18
CA LEU A 50 13.59 3.17 13.87
C LEU A 50 12.70 3.70 15.00
N ALA A 51 12.40 2.91 16.03
CA ALA A 51 11.44 3.27 17.06
C ALA A 51 11.72 4.62 17.72
N ASP A 52 12.98 4.91 18.07
CA ASP A 52 13.36 6.18 18.71
C ASP A 52 13.30 7.36 17.72
N ALA A 53 13.69 7.15 16.46
CA ALA A 53 13.59 8.16 15.42
C ALA A 53 12.13 8.51 15.12
N ILE A 54 11.27 7.51 15.03
CA ILE A 54 9.82 7.70 14.88
C ILE A 54 9.25 8.48 16.05
N ARG A 55 9.58 8.10 17.29
CA ARG A 55 9.14 8.82 18.50
C ARG A 55 9.58 10.28 18.49
N THR A 56 10.82 10.56 18.07
CA THR A 56 11.35 11.93 17.95
C THR A 56 10.56 12.74 16.92
N VAL A 57 10.26 12.16 15.77
CA VAL A 57 9.47 12.81 14.70
C VAL A 57 8.03 13.04 15.14
N LYS A 58 7.42 12.07 15.84
CA LYS A 58 6.08 12.24 16.43
C LYS A 58 6.04 13.39 17.44
N GLY A 59 7.10 13.57 18.22
CA GLY A 59 7.25 14.72 19.14
C GLY A 59 7.26 16.08 18.43
N GLN A 60 7.53 16.11 17.12
CA GLN A 60 7.43 17.31 16.28
C GLN A 60 6.03 17.52 15.67
N ASN A 61 5.04 16.74 16.06
CA ASN A 61 3.68 16.79 15.52
C ASN A 61 3.62 16.55 13.99
N ILE A 62 4.37 15.57 13.51
CA ILE A 62 4.34 15.08 12.13
C ILE A 62 3.41 13.87 12.03
N TYR A 63 2.54 13.89 11.03
CA TYR A 63 1.71 12.75 10.65
C TYR A 63 2.54 11.76 9.84
N LEU A 64 2.56 10.50 10.23
CA LEU A 64 3.40 9.47 9.61
C LEU A 64 2.56 8.46 8.84
N VAL A 65 2.89 8.30 7.56
CA VAL A 65 2.26 7.33 6.67
C VAL A 65 3.30 6.28 6.26
N ALA A 66 3.02 5.01 6.52
CA ALA A 66 3.83 3.88 6.08
C ALA A 66 3.30 3.34 4.75
N VAL A 67 4.12 3.31 3.71
CA VAL A 67 3.78 2.61 2.47
C VAL A 67 4.19 1.15 2.59
N VAL A 68 3.24 0.25 2.36
CA VAL A 68 3.42 -1.20 2.47
C VAL A 68 2.99 -1.86 1.16
N SER A 69 3.93 -2.49 0.45
CA SER A 69 3.64 -3.31 -0.72
C SER A 69 2.86 -4.57 -0.33
N THR A 70 1.77 -4.85 -1.04
CA THR A 70 0.86 -5.96 -0.73
C THR A 70 1.07 -7.16 -1.65
N CYS A 71 0.55 -7.11 -2.88
CA CYS A 71 0.58 -8.25 -3.81
C CYS A 71 1.92 -8.42 -4.54
N VAL A 72 2.81 -7.42 -4.53
CA VAL A 72 4.19 -7.59 -5.00
C VAL A 72 5.11 -7.77 -3.79
N ASP A 73 5.72 -8.95 -3.69
CA ASP A 73 6.66 -9.33 -2.65
C ASP A 73 7.60 -10.41 -3.20
N THR A 74 8.64 -9.97 -3.89
CA THR A 74 9.57 -10.87 -4.60
C THR A 74 10.23 -11.87 -3.64
N LEU A 75 10.75 -11.38 -2.52
CA LEU A 75 11.45 -12.25 -1.57
C LEU A 75 10.52 -13.30 -0.95
N MET A 76 9.28 -12.93 -0.63
CA MET A 76 8.33 -13.88 -0.05
C MET A 76 7.88 -14.91 -1.09
N ALA A 77 7.59 -14.47 -2.33
CA ALA A 77 7.24 -15.37 -3.43
C ALA A 77 8.35 -16.38 -3.76
N GLU A 78 9.62 -15.97 -3.67
CA GLU A 78 10.79 -16.83 -3.92
C GLU A 78 11.11 -17.75 -2.75
N ARG A 79 11.10 -17.22 -1.52
CA ARG A 79 11.54 -17.94 -0.32
C ARG A 79 10.46 -18.81 0.29
N TYR A 80 9.19 -18.51 0.01
CA TYR A 80 8.06 -19.31 0.41
C TYR A 80 7.11 -19.53 -0.77
N ALA A 81 7.48 -20.46 -1.65
CA ALA A 81 6.79 -20.72 -2.92
C ALA A 81 5.27 -20.97 -2.78
N ALA A 82 4.80 -21.47 -1.63
CA ALA A 82 3.37 -21.64 -1.35
C ALA A 82 2.59 -20.30 -1.30
N THR A 83 3.27 -19.17 -1.18
CA THR A 83 2.65 -17.84 -1.19
C THR A 83 2.57 -17.22 -2.58
N ALA A 84 3.31 -17.75 -3.55
CA ALA A 84 3.40 -17.16 -4.88
C ALA A 84 2.07 -17.22 -5.62
N LEU A 85 1.71 -16.12 -6.26
CA LEU A 85 0.69 -16.11 -7.32
C LEU A 85 1.20 -16.96 -8.48
N GLN A 86 0.35 -17.80 -9.06
CA GLN A 86 0.77 -18.77 -10.07
C GLN A 86 0.24 -18.43 -11.46
N THR A 87 1.01 -18.81 -12.47
CA THR A 87 0.55 -18.88 -13.87
C THR A 87 -0.39 -20.05 -14.06
N ALA A 88 -1.02 -20.16 -15.23
CA ALA A 88 -1.84 -21.30 -15.62
C ALA A 88 -1.09 -22.64 -15.49
N SER A 89 0.22 -22.67 -15.76
CA SER A 89 1.06 -23.85 -15.62
C SER A 89 1.42 -24.23 -14.18
N GLY A 90 1.10 -23.37 -13.20
CA GLY A 90 1.43 -23.57 -11.78
C GLY A 90 2.80 -23.03 -11.37
N SER A 91 3.53 -22.36 -12.25
CA SER A 91 4.79 -21.69 -11.93
C SER A 91 4.51 -20.35 -11.22
N ALA A 92 5.40 -19.91 -10.35
CA ALA A 92 5.32 -18.59 -9.73
C ALA A 92 5.28 -17.49 -10.81
N TYR A 93 4.35 -16.55 -10.65
CA TYR A 93 4.23 -15.42 -11.57
C TYR A 93 5.20 -14.30 -11.20
N THR A 94 5.93 -13.82 -12.19
CA THR A 94 6.84 -12.66 -12.08
C THR A 94 6.69 -11.75 -13.30
N ASP A 95 6.90 -10.45 -13.11
CA ASP A 95 6.97 -9.46 -14.19
C ASP A 95 7.98 -8.35 -13.86
N GLY A 96 7.94 -7.23 -14.58
CA GLY A 96 8.82 -6.09 -14.34
C GLY A 96 8.67 -5.43 -12.96
N SER A 97 7.58 -5.71 -12.23
CA SER A 97 7.37 -5.23 -10.85
C SER A 97 8.01 -6.15 -9.80
N GLY A 98 8.29 -7.40 -10.17
CA GLY A 98 8.88 -8.42 -9.30
C GLY A 98 8.05 -9.70 -9.21
N GLY A 99 8.24 -10.46 -8.13
CA GLY A 99 7.45 -11.64 -7.79
C GLY A 99 6.14 -11.24 -7.11
N TRP A 100 5.06 -11.90 -7.50
CA TRP A 100 3.72 -11.66 -6.99
C TRP A 100 3.27 -12.74 -6.01
N VAL A 101 2.54 -12.35 -4.98
CA VAL A 101 1.97 -13.26 -3.99
C VAL A 101 0.46 -13.38 -4.14
N ASP A 102 -0.07 -14.55 -3.77
CA ASP A 102 -1.50 -14.87 -3.81
C ASP A 102 -2.26 -14.06 -2.73
N PRO A 103 -3.17 -13.15 -3.11
CA PRO A 103 -3.93 -12.33 -2.17
C PRO A 103 -4.91 -13.13 -1.29
N TYR A 104 -5.18 -14.39 -1.61
CA TYR A 104 -5.96 -15.29 -0.77
C TYR A 104 -5.13 -16.07 0.24
N ASN A 105 -3.80 -16.08 0.08
CA ASN A 105 -2.93 -16.85 0.96
C ASN A 105 -3.01 -16.33 2.40
N THR A 106 -3.39 -17.19 3.34
CA THR A 106 -3.61 -16.82 4.75
C THR A 106 -2.33 -16.33 5.40
N PHE A 107 -1.17 -16.94 5.08
CA PHE A 107 0.11 -16.49 5.62
C PHE A 107 0.42 -15.05 5.19
N ILE A 108 0.27 -14.72 3.91
CA ILE A 108 0.49 -13.35 3.40
C ILE A 108 -0.45 -12.36 4.10
N ARG A 109 -1.72 -12.71 4.23
CA ARG A 109 -2.73 -11.86 4.90
C ARG A 109 -2.38 -11.58 6.36
N THR A 110 -2.04 -12.62 7.12
CA THR A 110 -1.68 -12.48 8.54
C THR A 110 -0.36 -11.74 8.71
N TYR A 111 0.63 -12.02 7.86
CA TYR A 111 1.91 -11.34 7.85
C TYR A 111 1.74 -9.82 7.61
N LEU A 112 0.98 -9.41 6.59
CA LEU A 112 0.71 -7.99 6.32
C LEU A 112 0.03 -7.31 7.52
N VAL A 113 -0.95 -7.95 8.15
CA VAL A 113 -1.63 -7.42 9.34
C VAL A 113 -0.65 -7.28 10.51
N SER A 114 0.23 -8.26 10.73
CA SER A 114 1.23 -8.21 11.81
C SER A 114 2.20 -7.06 11.62
N LEU A 115 2.70 -6.86 10.39
CA LEU A 115 3.56 -5.71 10.06
C LEU A 115 2.84 -4.37 10.31
N CYS A 116 1.57 -4.25 9.89
CA CYS A 116 0.80 -3.03 10.09
C CYS A 116 0.56 -2.72 11.57
N LYS A 117 0.30 -3.73 12.40
CA LYS A 117 0.17 -3.56 13.85
C LYS A 117 1.49 -3.08 14.48
N GLU A 118 2.61 -3.68 14.08
CA GLU A 118 3.93 -3.24 14.55
C GLU A 118 4.23 -1.80 14.14
N LEU A 119 3.88 -1.39 12.90
CA LEU A 119 4.02 -0.01 12.45
C LEU A 119 3.15 0.95 13.28
N HIS A 120 1.92 0.56 13.61
CA HIS A 120 1.07 1.32 14.52
C HIS A 120 1.70 1.48 15.90
N ASP A 121 2.19 0.39 16.50
CA ASP A 121 2.83 0.40 17.82
C ASP A 121 4.12 1.25 17.82
N MET A 122 4.78 1.34 16.68
CA MET A 122 5.95 2.20 16.47
C MET A 122 5.59 3.69 16.39
N GLY A 123 4.31 4.04 16.10
CA GLY A 123 3.79 5.39 16.08
C GLY A 123 3.37 5.92 14.70
N PHE A 124 3.23 5.06 13.70
CA PHE A 124 2.61 5.46 12.43
C PHE A 124 1.11 5.73 12.62
N ASP A 125 0.61 6.76 11.95
CA ASP A 125 -0.79 7.17 11.99
C ASP A 125 -1.62 6.47 10.90
N GLU A 126 -0.94 6.07 9.81
CA GLU A 126 -1.60 5.54 8.62
C GLU A 126 -0.70 4.52 7.90
N VAL A 127 -1.32 3.51 7.32
CA VAL A 127 -0.69 2.62 6.33
C VAL A 127 -1.35 2.83 4.98
N ALA A 128 -0.56 3.13 3.95
CA ALA A 128 -0.98 3.20 2.58
C ALA A 128 -0.52 1.94 1.82
N PHE A 129 -1.46 1.14 1.37
CA PHE A 129 -1.18 -0.11 0.67
C PHE A 129 -0.86 0.16 -0.80
N SER A 130 0.38 -0.09 -1.21
CA SER A 130 0.79 -0.11 -2.62
C SER A 130 0.68 -1.52 -3.20
N TYR A 131 0.61 -1.62 -4.53
CA TYR A 131 0.41 -2.88 -5.23
C TYR A 131 -0.78 -3.70 -4.72
N LEU A 132 -1.81 -3.03 -4.20
CA LEU A 132 -3.09 -3.64 -3.91
C LEU A 132 -3.85 -3.86 -5.23
N GLN A 133 -3.31 -4.73 -6.05
CA GLN A 133 -3.75 -5.00 -7.41
C GLN A 133 -3.25 -6.36 -7.89
N GLN A 134 -3.69 -6.75 -9.07
CA GLN A 134 -3.19 -7.90 -9.81
C GLN A 134 -2.28 -7.45 -10.95
N PRO A 135 -1.38 -8.33 -11.46
CA PRO A 135 -0.52 -8.01 -12.59
C PRO A 135 -1.36 -7.69 -13.83
N LEU A 136 -1.01 -6.60 -14.53
CA LEU A 136 -1.78 -6.10 -15.68
C LEU A 136 -1.67 -7.01 -16.93
N ALA A 137 -0.65 -7.86 -17.00
CA ALA A 137 -0.47 -8.78 -18.12
C ALA A 137 -1.68 -9.72 -18.27
N ALA A 138 -2.16 -9.88 -19.48
CA ALA A 138 -3.35 -10.67 -19.82
C ALA A 138 -3.07 -12.18 -19.80
N THR A 139 -2.55 -12.73 -18.72
CA THR A 139 -2.34 -14.16 -18.52
C THR A 139 -3.35 -14.72 -17.54
N GLU A 140 -3.70 -15.99 -17.69
CA GLU A 140 -4.45 -16.72 -16.67
C GLU A 140 -3.62 -16.81 -15.39
N LEU A 141 -4.26 -16.47 -14.28
CA LEU A 141 -3.67 -16.55 -12.95
C LEU A 141 -4.37 -17.64 -12.15
N LYS A 142 -3.59 -18.35 -11.32
CA LYS A 142 -4.10 -19.30 -10.35
C LYS A 142 -3.84 -18.82 -8.94
N TYR A 143 -4.89 -18.87 -8.15
CA TYR A 143 -4.85 -18.60 -6.72
C TYR A 143 -4.82 -19.94 -5.99
N ALA A 144 -3.64 -20.38 -5.59
CA ALA A 144 -3.44 -21.73 -5.00
C ALA A 144 -4.28 -21.95 -3.72
N SER A 145 -4.62 -20.85 -3.03
CA SER A 145 -5.40 -20.86 -1.79
C SER A 145 -6.92 -20.83 -2.02
N GLN A 146 -7.38 -20.88 -3.27
CA GLN A 146 -8.80 -20.85 -3.63
C GLN A 146 -9.19 -21.96 -4.57
N SER A 147 -10.40 -22.49 -4.38
CA SER A 147 -11.04 -23.36 -5.37
C SER A 147 -11.79 -22.51 -6.40
N GLY A 148 -11.73 -22.91 -7.66
CA GLY A 148 -12.35 -22.17 -8.77
C GLY A 148 -11.42 -21.11 -9.36
N THR A 149 -12.00 -20.21 -10.15
CA THR A 149 -11.29 -19.13 -10.84
C THR A 149 -11.89 -17.77 -10.44
N PRO A 150 -11.62 -17.27 -9.22
CA PRO A 150 -12.11 -15.95 -8.83
C PRO A 150 -11.53 -14.89 -9.78
N SER A 151 -12.30 -13.83 -10.01
CA SER A 151 -11.82 -12.70 -10.80
C SER A 151 -10.68 -11.97 -10.07
N ARG A 152 -9.92 -11.17 -10.81
CA ARG A 152 -8.89 -10.32 -10.22
C ARG A 152 -9.48 -9.30 -9.25
N THR A 153 -10.67 -8.79 -9.56
CA THR A 153 -11.44 -7.90 -8.68
C THR A 153 -11.81 -8.60 -7.37
N ASP A 154 -12.32 -9.84 -7.42
CA ASP A 154 -12.63 -10.60 -6.21
C ASP A 154 -11.39 -10.79 -5.33
N ALA A 155 -10.24 -11.07 -5.94
CA ALA A 155 -8.99 -11.29 -5.24
C ALA A 155 -8.51 -10.03 -4.50
N VAL A 156 -8.50 -8.88 -5.17
CA VAL A 156 -8.10 -7.60 -4.59
C VAL A 156 -9.09 -7.15 -3.51
N VAL A 157 -10.38 -7.23 -3.77
CA VAL A 157 -11.43 -6.86 -2.82
C VAL A 157 -11.40 -7.76 -1.58
N ALA A 158 -11.16 -9.06 -1.75
CA ALA A 158 -11.04 -9.99 -0.61
C ALA A 158 -9.85 -9.64 0.29
N LEU A 159 -8.68 -9.31 -0.28
CA LEU A 159 -7.53 -8.85 0.49
C LEU A 159 -7.82 -7.51 1.18
N ALA A 160 -8.39 -6.54 0.46
CA ALA A 160 -8.75 -5.23 1.00
C ALA A 160 -9.70 -5.34 2.21
N LYS A 161 -10.75 -6.15 2.09
CA LYS A 161 -11.69 -6.43 3.20
C LYS A 161 -10.99 -7.08 4.38
N TYR A 162 -10.11 -8.05 4.14
CA TYR A 162 -9.36 -8.71 5.19
C TYR A 162 -8.48 -7.73 5.97
N LEU A 163 -7.70 -6.89 5.27
CA LEU A 163 -6.85 -5.88 5.87
C LEU A 163 -7.69 -4.88 6.68
N ARG A 164 -8.75 -4.32 6.08
CA ARG A 164 -9.65 -3.37 6.78
C ARG A 164 -10.24 -3.96 8.06
N THR A 165 -10.75 -5.19 8.00
CA THR A 165 -11.39 -5.84 9.15
C THR A 165 -10.39 -6.07 10.29
N ASN A 166 -9.19 -6.58 9.98
CA ASN A 166 -8.21 -6.95 11.00
C ASN A 166 -7.40 -5.76 11.56
N LEU A 167 -7.48 -4.60 10.91
CA LEU A 167 -6.85 -3.36 11.36
C LEU A 167 -7.84 -2.36 11.98
N SER A 168 -9.15 -2.60 11.88
CA SER A 168 -10.18 -1.65 12.34
C SER A 168 -10.09 -1.29 13.83
N ALA A 169 -9.66 -2.23 14.68
CA ALA A 169 -9.56 -2.03 16.12
C ALA A 169 -8.28 -1.33 16.58
N THR A 170 -7.31 -1.10 15.68
CA THR A 170 -6.02 -0.49 16.05
C THR A 170 -6.09 1.02 16.17
N GLY A 171 -7.04 1.68 15.53
CA GLY A 171 -7.06 3.12 15.33
C GLY A 171 -6.18 3.61 14.17
N LEU A 172 -5.39 2.73 13.56
CA LEU A 172 -4.57 3.01 12.39
C LEU A 172 -5.47 3.34 11.19
N ARG A 173 -5.23 4.45 10.52
CA ARG A 173 -5.88 4.71 9.24
C ARG A 173 -5.30 3.81 8.16
N VAL A 174 -6.16 3.37 7.25
CA VAL A 174 -5.77 2.51 6.13
C VAL A 174 -6.15 3.16 4.81
N SER A 175 -5.20 3.25 3.90
CA SER A 175 -5.36 3.88 2.59
C SER A 175 -4.90 2.96 1.48
N ALA A 176 -5.43 3.15 0.28
CA ALA A 176 -5.00 2.43 -0.90
C ALA A 176 -4.30 3.36 -1.88
N ILE A 177 -3.15 2.94 -2.40
CA ILE A 177 -2.52 3.58 -3.56
C ILE A 177 -3.02 2.85 -4.80
N VAL A 178 -3.77 3.56 -5.64
CA VAL A 178 -4.39 3.01 -6.85
C VAL A 178 -3.77 3.62 -8.11
N SER A 179 -3.97 2.96 -9.26
CA SER A 179 -3.53 3.53 -10.52
C SER A 179 -4.49 4.62 -11.03
N ALA A 180 -3.96 5.61 -11.76
CA ALA A 180 -4.78 6.61 -12.43
C ALA A 180 -5.76 5.97 -13.42
N ASP A 181 -5.32 4.93 -14.14
CA ASP A 181 -6.18 4.21 -15.08
C ASP A 181 -7.32 3.48 -14.40
N SER A 182 -7.13 2.98 -13.16
CA SER A 182 -8.23 2.39 -12.39
C SER A 182 -9.27 3.44 -12.00
N ILE A 183 -8.84 4.64 -11.57
CA ILE A 183 -9.75 5.76 -11.28
C ILE A 183 -10.56 6.14 -12.53
N LEU A 184 -9.91 6.16 -13.70
CA LEU A 184 -10.55 6.47 -14.99
C LEU A 184 -11.31 5.26 -15.58
N GLN A 185 -11.43 4.16 -14.84
CA GLN A 185 -12.09 2.90 -15.22
C GLN A 185 -11.53 2.26 -16.50
N LYS A 186 -10.28 2.54 -16.85
CA LYS A 186 -9.65 2.01 -18.07
C LYS A 186 -9.10 0.59 -17.92
N GLN A 187 -8.69 0.20 -16.70
CA GLN A 187 -8.01 -1.08 -16.45
C GLN A 187 -8.49 -1.76 -15.14
N ALA A 188 -9.69 -1.42 -14.66
CA ALA A 188 -10.20 -1.95 -13.39
C ALA A 188 -10.26 -3.50 -13.39
N GLU A 189 -10.72 -4.12 -14.48
CA GLU A 189 -10.80 -5.58 -14.59
C GLU A 189 -9.42 -6.24 -14.60
N LEU A 190 -8.42 -5.61 -15.24
CA LEU A 190 -7.06 -6.16 -15.32
C LEU A 190 -6.29 -6.00 -14.00
N SER A 191 -6.41 -4.84 -13.37
CA SER A 191 -5.77 -4.55 -12.09
C SER A 191 -6.49 -5.16 -10.89
N GLY A 192 -7.79 -5.43 -11.02
CA GLY A 192 -8.68 -5.80 -9.92
C GLY A 192 -9.03 -4.64 -8.99
N GLN A 193 -8.59 -3.42 -9.30
CA GLN A 193 -8.87 -2.23 -8.49
C GLN A 193 -10.27 -1.67 -8.81
N ASP A 194 -11.30 -2.24 -8.20
CA ASP A 194 -12.67 -1.78 -8.34
C ASP A 194 -12.92 -0.49 -7.55
N MET A 195 -13.04 0.63 -8.26
CA MET A 195 -13.25 1.94 -7.69
C MET A 195 -14.68 2.17 -7.19
N THR A 196 -15.60 1.23 -7.39
CA THR A 196 -16.92 1.25 -6.75
C THR A 196 -16.89 0.66 -5.33
N VAL A 197 -15.84 -0.11 -5.00
CA VAL A 197 -15.68 -0.84 -3.74
C VAL A 197 -14.54 -0.29 -2.90
N LEU A 198 -13.33 -0.13 -3.46
CA LEU A 198 -12.13 0.25 -2.71
C LEU A 198 -12.28 1.57 -1.94
N PRO A 199 -12.87 2.66 -2.50
CA PRO A 199 -13.05 3.90 -1.76
C PRO A 199 -13.93 3.77 -0.52
N LYS A 200 -14.79 2.75 -0.46
CA LYS A 200 -15.66 2.47 0.70
C LYS A 200 -14.93 1.69 1.80
N LEU A 201 -13.85 1.01 1.47
CA LEU A 201 -13.07 0.20 2.41
C LEU A 201 -11.93 0.97 3.06
N PHE A 202 -11.40 1.99 2.40
CA PHE A 202 -10.22 2.72 2.84
C PHE A 202 -10.55 4.13 3.31
N ASP A 203 -9.76 4.65 4.26
CA ASP A 203 -9.93 6.02 4.78
C ASP A 203 -9.52 7.05 3.74
N ARG A 204 -8.53 6.75 2.90
CA ARG A 204 -8.08 7.59 1.77
C ARG A 204 -7.76 6.76 0.54
N VAL A 205 -7.85 7.40 -0.61
CA VAL A 205 -7.36 6.89 -1.90
C VAL A 205 -6.23 7.79 -2.36
N CYS A 206 -5.07 7.18 -2.55
CA CYS A 206 -3.86 7.85 -3.01
C CYS A 206 -3.58 7.46 -4.46
N VAL A 207 -3.01 8.36 -5.24
CA VAL A 207 -2.68 8.12 -6.66
C VAL A 207 -1.47 8.94 -7.06
N PHE A 208 -0.57 8.36 -7.85
CA PHE A 208 0.47 9.14 -8.53
C PHE A 208 -0.18 9.93 -9.66
N ALA A 209 -0.07 11.26 -9.61
CA ALA A 209 -0.70 12.18 -10.52
C ALA A 209 0.29 13.25 -11.02
N THR A 210 -0.13 13.95 -12.06
CA THR A 210 0.56 15.14 -12.59
C THR A 210 -0.32 16.37 -12.41
N ALA A 211 0.24 17.56 -12.54
CA ALA A 211 -0.55 18.79 -12.53
C ALA A 211 -1.66 18.79 -13.60
N ASP A 212 -1.41 18.12 -14.73
CA ASP A 212 -2.34 18.09 -15.87
C ASP A 212 -3.53 17.14 -15.65
N ASN A 213 -3.37 16.06 -14.85
CA ASN A 213 -4.41 15.06 -14.70
C ASN A 213 -5.07 15.02 -13.31
N VAL A 214 -4.53 15.69 -12.31
CA VAL A 214 -5.01 15.62 -10.93
C VAL A 214 -6.47 16.04 -10.79
N SER A 215 -6.89 17.11 -11.47
CA SER A 215 -8.29 17.58 -11.42
C SER A 215 -9.26 16.60 -12.09
N THR A 216 -8.84 15.96 -13.18
CA THR A 216 -9.61 14.92 -13.86
C THR A 216 -9.79 13.69 -12.96
N LEU A 217 -8.71 13.24 -12.31
CA LEU A 217 -8.74 12.12 -11.38
C LEU A 217 -9.62 12.42 -10.17
N GLN A 218 -9.51 13.63 -9.61
CA GLN A 218 -10.34 14.05 -8.48
C GLN A 218 -11.82 14.08 -8.86
N SER A 219 -12.16 14.62 -10.02
CA SER A 219 -13.54 14.66 -10.53
C SER A 219 -14.08 13.26 -10.80
N ALA A 220 -13.27 12.37 -11.35
CA ALA A 220 -13.69 10.99 -11.64
C ALA A 220 -14.00 10.20 -10.36
N ILE A 221 -13.18 10.33 -9.32
CA ILE A 221 -13.43 9.63 -8.05
C ILE A 221 -14.57 10.27 -7.25
N ALA A 222 -14.79 11.58 -7.39
CA ALA A 222 -15.88 12.31 -6.75
C ALA A 222 -17.24 12.03 -7.42
N ALA A 223 -17.29 11.39 -8.57
CA ALA A 223 -18.54 10.99 -9.22
C ALA A 223 -19.35 10.00 -8.37
N ASP A 224 -18.70 9.22 -7.50
CA ASP A 224 -19.39 8.51 -6.41
C ASP A 224 -19.60 9.49 -5.23
N SER A 225 -20.83 9.97 -5.07
CA SER A 225 -21.20 10.92 -4.01
C SER A 225 -20.98 10.40 -2.58
N SER A 226 -20.70 9.11 -2.40
CA SER A 226 -20.34 8.51 -1.11
C SER A 226 -18.88 8.72 -0.74
N PHE A 227 -18.04 9.22 -1.66
CA PHE A 227 -16.63 9.49 -1.44
C PHE A 227 -16.36 11.00 -1.39
N ASP A 228 -15.99 11.50 -0.20
CA ASP A 228 -15.55 12.89 -0.03
C ASP A 228 -14.14 13.08 -0.61
N ALA A 229 -14.06 13.40 -1.90
CA ALA A 229 -12.78 13.59 -2.58
C ALA A 229 -11.99 14.80 -2.05
N ALA A 230 -12.62 15.77 -1.41
CA ALA A 230 -11.93 16.95 -0.88
C ALA A 230 -10.98 16.58 0.28
N THR A 231 -11.35 15.59 1.09
CA THR A 231 -10.58 15.19 2.28
C THR A 231 -9.92 13.82 2.16
N ARG A 232 -10.41 12.94 1.25
CA ARG A 232 -9.99 11.54 1.15
C ARG A 232 -9.20 11.19 -0.11
N PHE A 233 -9.16 12.07 -1.10
CA PHE A 233 -8.32 11.93 -2.28
C PHE A 233 -6.97 12.60 -2.03
N VAL A 234 -5.87 11.85 -2.16
CA VAL A 234 -4.51 12.33 -1.89
C VAL A 234 -3.61 12.04 -3.10
N PRO A 235 -3.38 13.02 -3.97
CA PRO A 235 -2.46 12.87 -5.07
C PRO A 235 -1.01 12.94 -4.61
N PHE A 236 -0.17 12.09 -5.20
CA PHE A 236 1.29 12.14 -5.11
C PHE A 236 1.80 12.93 -6.33
N LEU A 237 2.39 14.08 -6.09
CA LEU A 237 2.75 15.06 -7.11
C LEU A 237 4.24 15.38 -7.07
N ALA A 238 4.85 15.69 -8.22
CA ALA A 238 6.24 16.12 -8.29
C ALA A 238 6.45 17.53 -7.68
N LYS A 239 5.39 18.37 -7.67
CA LYS A 239 5.42 19.73 -7.11
C LYS A 239 4.15 19.97 -6.30
N ALA A 240 4.28 20.75 -5.23
CA ALA A 240 3.16 21.19 -4.41
C ALA A 240 2.15 22.02 -5.25
N PRO A 241 0.85 21.71 -5.20
CA PRO A 241 -0.19 22.56 -5.74
C PRO A 241 -0.44 23.75 -4.81
N GLU A 242 -1.24 24.72 -5.27
CA GLU A 242 -1.55 25.92 -4.48
C GLU A 242 -2.41 25.61 -3.23
N SER A 243 -3.18 24.54 -3.26
CA SER A 243 -4.08 24.13 -2.15
C SER A 243 -4.45 22.66 -2.22
N GLY A 244 -5.07 22.17 -1.14
CA GLY A 244 -5.57 20.80 -1.04
C GLY A 244 -4.64 19.86 -0.27
N SER A 245 -5.08 18.61 -0.10
CA SER A 245 -4.26 17.54 0.48
C SER A 245 -3.43 16.87 -0.61
N TYR A 246 -2.13 16.75 -0.42
CA TYR A 246 -1.21 16.14 -1.39
C TYR A 246 0.05 15.62 -0.71
N VAL A 247 0.80 14.82 -1.44
CA VAL A 247 2.16 14.40 -1.08
C VAL A 247 3.10 14.84 -2.21
N THR A 248 4.21 15.50 -1.88
CA THR A 248 5.27 15.74 -2.86
C THR A 248 6.23 14.57 -2.89
N THR A 249 6.50 14.08 -4.10
CA THR A 249 7.56 13.10 -4.36
C THR A 249 8.83 13.88 -4.71
N GLY A 250 9.62 14.18 -3.70
CA GLY A 250 10.89 14.89 -3.84
C GLY A 250 11.99 14.02 -4.42
#